data_6481e36725a2d2e95c376a5417670f90
#
_entry.id   6481e36725a2d2e95c376a5417670f90
#
_cell.length_a   1.000
_cell.length_b   1.000
_cell.length_c   1.000
_cell.angle_alpha   90.00
_cell.angle_beta   90.00
_cell.angle_gamma   90.00
#
_symmetry.space_group_name_H-M   'P 1'
#
loop_
_entity.id
_entity.type
_entity.pdbx_description
1 polymer ?
#
loop_
_entity_poly.entity_id
_entity_poly.type
_entity_poly.pdbx_seq_one_letter_code
_entity_poly.pdbx_strand_id
1 'polypeptide(L)'
;QFSKSKGWYIDADKAVKEFGSDNLRYYLTTLIPESTDSSFTWQGFEAKINGELANNIGNFINRSLSFFFKNWKEGIESKHFMSFFDSAHAKELQEMVTTYQDHLDQVHIKKGLDVVMQIGQKANGYFSDRAPWAQIKEDEEATKETIAHSAIYAFYLGALFSPYLPNLSSKIKAYFGEDCEKAFTAAYRNETTTVREFFSKEVVALAKKPKGLVKKIDSDRVKELEEELKSKK
;
A
#
# COMPACT_ATOMS: atom_id res chain seq x y z
N GLN A 1 -26.47 2.86 -17.99
CA GLN A 1 -26.11 4.19 -17.51
C GLN A 1 -26.88 4.48 -16.22
N PHE A 2 -26.19 4.91 -15.14
CA PHE A 2 -26.83 5.25 -13.88
C PHE A 2 -27.83 6.40 -14.04
N SER A 3 -28.99 6.32 -13.35
CA SER A 3 -30.07 7.32 -13.45
C SER A 3 -30.71 7.53 -12.09
N LYS A 4 -30.56 8.75 -11.54
CA LYS A 4 -31.21 9.12 -10.26
C LYS A 4 -32.74 9.07 -10.34
N SER A 5 -33.31 9.53 -11.45
CA SER A 5 -34.77 9.56 -11.65
C SER A 5 -35.40 8.16 -11.69
N LYS A 6 -34.62 7.13 -12.09
CA LYS A 6 -35.05 5.74 -12.09
C LYS A 6 -34.60 4.97 -10.84
N GLY A 7 -33.98 5.64 -9.85
CA GLY A 7 -33.46 4.98 -8.66
C GLY A 7 -32.25 4.06 -8.90
N TRP A 8 -31.71 4.04 -10.13
CA TRP A 8 -30.59 3.18 -10.51
C TRP A 8 -29.28 3.92 -10.39
N TYR A 9 -28.77 4.04 -9.17
CA TYR A 9 -27.51 4.69 -8.82
C TYR A 9 -26.90 4.07 -7.56
N ILE A 10 -25.60 4.30 -7.37
CA ILE A 10 -24.91 3.94 -6.14
C ILE A 10 -24.85 5.17 -5.25
N ASP A 11 -25.39 5.04 -4.03
CA ASP A 11 -25.34 6.08 -3.01
C ASP A 11 -23.92 6.11 -2.41
N ALA A 12 -23.17 7.17 -2.69
CA ALA A 12 -21.79 7.32 -2.26
C ALA A 12 -21.66 7.37 -0.73
N ASP A 13 -22.60 8.03 -0.03
CA ASP A 13 -22.55 8.15 1.43
C ASP A 13 -22.75 6.79 2.11
N LYS A 14 -23.69 5.98 1.59
CA LYS A 14 -23.91 4.61 2.08
C LYS A 14 -22.67 3.74 1.81
N ALA A 15 -22.12 3.79 0.59
CA ALA A 15 -20.97 3.02 0.21
C ALA A 15 -19.72 3.39 1.04
N VAL A 16 -19.50 4.69 1.31
CA VAL A 16 -18.41 5.14 2.20
C VAL A 16 -18.59 4.63 3.62
N LYS A 17 -19.80 4.68 4.18
CA LYS A 17 -20.08 4.19 5.53
C LYS A 17 -19.87 2.69 5.66
N GLU A 18 -20.21 1.91 4.63
CA GLU A 18 -20.14 0.46 4.65
C GLU A 18 -18.73 -0.07 4.34
N PHE A 19 -18.12 0.46 3.31
CA PHE A 19 -16.85 -0.07 2.76
C PHE A 19 -15.61 0.77 3.08
N GLY A 20 -15.80 1.98 3.57
CA GLY A 20 -14.73 2.95 3.82
C GLY A 20 -14.35 3.76 2.58
N SER A 21 -13.89 5.00 2.82
CA SER A 21 -13.54 5.92 1.74
C SER A 21 -12.36 5.44 0.89
N ASP A 22 -11.33 4.85 1.49
CA ASP A 22 -10.13 4.41 0.77
C ASP A 22 -10.43 3.29 -0.23
N ASN A 23 -11.28 2.32 0.13
CA ASN A 23 -11.67 1.25 -0.77
C ASN A 23 -12.40 1.78 -2.01
N LEU A 24 -13.32 2.75 -1.81
CA LEU A 24 -14.00 3.39 -2.92
C LEU A 24 -13.05 4.24 -3.76
N ARG A 25 -12.18 5.05 -3.13
CA ARG A 25 -11.16 5.86 -3.83
C ARG A 25 -10.25 4.98 -4.68
N TYR A 26 -9.77 3.86 -4.12
CA TYR A 26 -8.95 2.90 -4.87
C TYR A 26 -9.67 2.43 -6.14
N TYR A 27 -10.87 1.86 -5.99
CA TYR A 27 -11.59 1.31 -7.12
C TYR A 27 -11.98 2.39 -8.14
N LEU A 28 -12.47 3.53 -7.69
CA LEU A 28 -12.80 4.64 -8.60
C LEU A 28 -11.58 5.15 -9.36
N THR A 29 -10.40 5.20 -8.74
CA THR A 29 -9.15 5.56 -9.43
C THR A 29 -8.80 4.55 -10.53
N THR A 30 -9.03 3.25 -10.30
CA THR A 30 -8.79 2.23 -11.35
C THR A 30 -9.76 2.36 -12.53
N LEU A 31 -10.89 3.04 -12.33
CA LEU A 31 -11.92 3.27 -13.35
C LEU A 31 -11.77 4.61 -14.08
N ILE A 32 -10.76 5.44 -13.77
CA ILE A 32 -10.55 6.70 -14.51
C ILE A 32 -10.32 6.38 -15.98
N PRO A 33 -11.09 6.97 -16.91
CA PRO A 33 -11.05 6.65 -18.35
C PRO A 33 -9.87 7.36 -19.04
N GLU A 34 -8.62 7.04 -18.64
CA GLU A 34 -7.41 7.62 -19.28
C GLU A 34 -7.18 7.06 -20.69
N SER A 35 -7.69 5.86 -20.99
CA SER A 35 -7.49 5.20 -22.29
C SER A 35 -8.73 4.46 -22.81
N THR A 36 -9.62 4.02 -21.96
CA THR A 36 -10.81 3.23 -22.31
C THR A 36 -11.96 3.57 -21.38
N ASP A 37 -13.19 3.50 -21.89
CA ASP A 37 -14.39 3.62 -21.06
C ASP A 37 -14.43 2.53 -20.00
N SER A 38 -14.91 2.89 -18.81
CA SER A 38 -15.04 1.98 -17.70
C SER A 38 -16.39 2.17 -17.00
N SER A 39 -16.85 1.15 -16.33
CA SER A 39 -18.07 1.19 -15.54
C SER A 39 -17.88 0.57 -14.18
N PHE A 40 -18.55 1.15 -13.17
CA PHE A 40 -18.57 0.58 -11.83
C PHE A 40 -19.42 -0.69 -11.81
N THR A 41 -18.87 -1.76 -11.21
CA THR A 41 -19.61 -2.98 -10.85
C THR A 41 -19.23 -3.40 -9.43
N TRP A 42 -20.16 -4.00 -8.68
CA TRP A 42 -19.87 -4.46 -7.33
C TRP A 42 -18.89 -5.64 -7.33
N GLN A 43 -18.98 -6.56 -8.32
CA GLN A 43 -18.00 -7.64 -8.47
C GLN A 43 -16.60 -7.09 -8.79
N GLY A 44 -16.51 -6.10 -9.68
CA GLY A 44 -15.23 -5.45 -9.97
C GLY A 44 -14.64 -4.76 -8.75
N PHE A 45 -15.49 -4.10 -7.94
CA PHE A 45 -15.11 -3.50 -6.67
C PHE A 45 -14.53 -4.54 -5.70
N GLU A 46 -15.26 -5.64 -5.46
CA GLU A 46 -14.79 -6.73 -4.61
C GLU A 46 -13.46 -7.31 -5.10
N ALA A 47 -13.39 -7.67 -6.37
CA ALA A 47 -12.21 -8.29 -6.96
C ALA A 47 -10.96 -7.41 -6.81
N LYS A 48 -11.08 -6.10 -7.07
CA LYS A 48 -9.99 -5.14 -6.94
C LYS A 48 -9.57 -4.94 -5.48
N ILE A 49 -10.52 -4.75 -4.57
CA ILE A 49 -10.18 -4.56 -3.14
C ILE A 49 -9.59 -5.84 -2.55
N ASN A 50 -10.23 -6.99 -2.76
CA ASN A 50 -9.78 -8.25 -2.14
C ASN A 50 -8.48 -8.76 -2.79
N GLY A 51 -8.41 -8.75 -4.12
CA GLY A 51 -7.27 -9.30 -4.86
C GLY A 51 -6.04 -8.41 -4.80
N GLU A 52 -6.17 -7.14 -5.13
CA GLU A 52 -5.03 -6.25 -5.30
C GLU A 52 -4.67 -5.51 -4.00
N LEU A 53 -5.65 -4.84 -3.37
CA LEU A 53 -5.36 -4.02 -2.21
C LEU A 53 -5.15 -4.85 -0.93
N ALA A 54 -6.06 -5.79 -0.62
CA ALA A 54 -5.97 -6.58 0.60
C ALA A 54 -4.94 -7.72 0.51
N ASN A 55 -5.05 -8.57 -0.54
CA ASN A 55 -4.22 -9.78 -0.64
C ASN A 55 -2.78 -9.49 -1.08
N ASN A 56 -2.53 -8.44 -1.84
CA ASN A 56 -1.18 -8.06 -2.24
C ASN A 56 -0.60 -7.02 -1.25
N ILE A 57 -1.03 -5.78 -1.33
CA ILE A 57 -0.44 -4.66 -0.56
C ILE A 57 -0.65 -4.84 0.95
N GLY A 58 -1.90 -5.01 1.38
CA GLY A 58 -2.26 -5.15 2.79
C GLY A 58 -1.59 -6.35 3.45
N ASN A 59 -1.53 -7.48 2.73
CA ASN A 59 -0.90 -8.71 3.21
C ASN A 59 0.63 -8.54 3.32
N PHE A 60 1.30 -7.98 2.30
CA PHE A 60 2.73 -7.71 2.34
C PHE A 60 3.10 -6.85 3.54
N ILE A 61 2.49 -5.67 3.68
CA ILE A 61 2.81 -4.73 4.76
C ILE A 61 2.51 -5.36 6.14
N ASN A 62 1.38 -6.04 6.28
CA ASN A 62 1.02 -6.67 7.54
C ASN A 62 1.98 -7.81 7.90
N ARG A 63 2.35 -8.69 6.96
CA ARG A 63 3.26 -9.81 7.21
C ARG A 63 4.66 -9.33 7.54
N SER A 64 5.24 -8.42 6.73
CA SER A 64 6.60 -7.93 6.92
C SER A 64 6.76 -7.15 8.22
N LEU A 65 5.89 -6.18 8.48
CA LEU A 65 5.98 -5.37 9.70
C LEU A 65 5.55 -6.13 10.96
N SER A 66 4.61 -7.10 10.88
CA SER A 66 4.29 -7.97 12.02
C SER A 66 5.44 -8.91 12.35
N PHE A 67 6.16 -9.42 11.33
CA PHE A 67 7.35 -10.23 11.52
C PHE A 67 8.48 -9.41 12.17
N PHE A 68 8.67 -8.17 11.71
CA PHE A 68 9.57 -7.20 12.34
C PHE A 68 9.25 -7.04 13.84
N PHE A 69 8.04 -6.61 14.14
CA PHE A 69 7.61 -6.30 15.51
C PHE A 69 7.65 -7.51 16.44
N LYS A 70 7.37 -8.71 15.90
CA LYS A 70 7.38 -9.95 16.69
C LYS A 70 8.80 -10.34 17.12
N ASN A 71 9.77 -10.25 16.23
CA ASN A 71 11.11 -10.79 16.45
C ASN A 71 12.08 -9.74 16.99
N TRP A 72 11.92 -8.48 16.61
CA TRP A 72 12.82 -7.37 17.03
C TRP A 72 12.00 -6.16 17.47
N LYS A 73 11.29 -6.31 18.59
CA LYS A 73 10.42 -5.26 19.14
C LYS A 73 11.22 -4.00 19.50
N GLU A 74 12.43 -4.18 20.01
CA GLU A 74 13.33 -3.07 20.38
C GLU A 74 14.02 -2.42 19.17
N GLY A 75 13.84 -3.00 17.99
CA GLY A 75 14.33 -2.50 16.72
C GLY A 75 15.42 -3.35 16.07
N ILE A 76 15.82 -2.91 14.88
CA ILE A 76 16.91 -3.48 14.08
C ILE A 76 17.95 -2.38 13.87
N GLU A 77 19.23 -2.73 13.92
CA GLU A 77 20.35 -1.79 13.76
C GLU A 77 20.35 -1.19 12.33
N SER A 78 20.72 0.07 12.23
CA SER A 78 20.72 0.85 10.98
C SER A 78 21.52 0.22 9.85
N LYS A 79 22.57 -0.53 10.13
CA LYS A 79 23.39 -1.19 9.11
C LYS A 79 22.56 -2.02 8.11
N HIS A 80 21.49 -2.69 8.61
CA HIS A 80 20.60 -3.51 7.81
C HIS A 80 19.66 -2.69 6.91
N PHE A 81 19.32 -1.46 7.31
CA PHE A 81 18.56 -0.52 6.48
C PHE A 81 19.48 0.16 5.47
N MET A 82 20.73 0.46 5.86
CA MET A 82 21.68 1.15 4.98
C MET A 82 22.04 0.31 3.77
N SER A 83 22.14 -1.02 3.90
CA SER A 83 22.41 -1.93 2.78
C SER A 83 21.36 -1.81 1.66
N PHE A 84 20.10 -1.45 2.00
CA PHE A 84 19.07 -1.19 0.99
C PHE A 84 19.46 -0.03 0.08
N PHE A 85 19.88 1.11 0.64
CA PHE A 85 20.16 2.33 -0.11
C PHE A 85 21.35 2.22 -1.05
N ASP A 86 22.23 1.24 -0.80
CA ASP A 86 23.40 0.95 -1.65
C ASP A 86 23.12 -0.21 -2.63
N SER A 87 21.89 -0.73 -2.66
CA SER A 87 21.49 -1.88 -3.48
C SER A 87 20.84 -1.49 -4.82
N ALA A 88 20.77 -2.46 -5.74
CA ALA A 88 20.00 -2.31 -6.98
C ALA A 88 18.50 -2.07 -6.73
N HIS A 89 17.96 -2.60 -5.61
CA HIS A 89 16.57 -2.40 -5.22
C HIS A 89 16.24 -0.93 -4.94
N ALA A 90 17.15 -0.19 -4.29
CA ALA A 90 16.95 1.24 -4.04
C ALA A 90 16.95 2.04 -5.34
N LYS A 91 17.87 1.75 -6.26
CA LYS A 91 17.93 2.39 -7.57
C LYS A 91 16.65 2.17 -8.35
N GLU A 92 16.18 0.93 -8.43
CA GLU A 92 14.95 0.57 -9.12
C GLU A 92 13.73 1.28 -8.47
N LEU A 93 13.65 1.30 -7.14
CA LEU A 93 12.59 2.01 -6.43
C LEU A 93 12.58 3.51 -6.76
N GLN A 94 13.75 4.17 -6.78
CA GLN A 94 13.87 5.59 -7.14
C GLN A 94 13.40 5.86 -8.58
N GLU A 95 13.78 5.02 -9.54
CA GLU A 95 13.32 5.12 -10.93
C GLU A 95 11.79 4.98 -11.02
N MET A 96 11.20 4.04 -10.27
CA MET A 96 9.75 3.88 -10.21
C MET A 96 9.07 5.08 -9.54
N VAL A 97 9.64 5.65 -8.47
CA VAL A 97 9.08 6.85 -7.84
C VAL A 97 9.17 8.06 -8.78
N THR A 98 10.24 8.21 -9.57
CA THR A 98 10.33 9.24 -10.61
C THR A 98 9.21 9.05 -11.64
N THR A 99 9.02 7.84 -12.16
CA THR A 99 7.93 7.52 -13.10
C THR A 99 6.53 7.83 -12.52
N TYR A 100 6.34 7.54 -11.23
CA TYR A 100 5.14 7.88 -10.50
C TYR A 100 4.88 9.39 -10.50
N GLN A 101 5.91 10.20 -10.17
CA GLN A 101 5.82 11.66 -10.15
C GLN A 101 5.53 12.22 -11.54
N ASP A 102 6.22 11.74 -12.57
CA ASP A 102 5.98 12.15 -13.96
C ASP A 102 4.52 11.90 -14.39
N HIS A 103 3.92 10.79 -13.97
CA HIS A 103 2.52 10.51 -14.23
C HIS A 103 1.60 11.50 -13.51
N LEU A 104 1.88 11.84 -12.25
CA LEU A 104 1.07 12.80 -11.50
C LEU A 104 1.17 14.21 -12.07
N ASP A 105 2.37 14.66 -12.45
CA ASP A 105 2.60 15.96 -13.07
C ASP A 105 1.85 16.11 -14.41
N GLN A 106 1.68 15.00 -15.12
CA GLN A 106 0.89 14.92 -16.37
C GLN A 106 -0.61 14.65 -16.11
N VAL A 107 -1.06 14.62 -14.86
CA VAL A 107 -2.45 14.31 -14.46
C VAL A 107 -2.89 12.89 -14.86
N HIS A 108 -1.96 11.98 -15.07
CA HIS A 108 -2.22 10.55 -15.31
C HIS A 108 -2.41 9.80 -13.98
N ILE A 109 -3.51 10.07 -13.31
CA ILE A 109 -3.77 9.63 -11.93
C ILE A 109 -3.80 8.09 -11.80
N LYS A 110 -4.46 7.42 -12.76
CA LYS A 110 -4.54 5.95 -12.79
C LYS A 110 -3.17 5.33 -13.02
N LYS A 111 -2.40 5.83 -14.00
CA LYS A 111 -1.05 5.32 -14.27
C LYS A 111 -0.12 5.50 -13.07
N GLY A 112 -0.23 6.63 -12.34
CA GLY A 112 0.48 6.81 -11.09
C GLY A 112 0.13 5.74 -10.06
N LEU A 113 -1.15 5.40 -9.89
CA LEU A 113 -1.57 4.30 -9.01
C LEU A 113 -1.02 2.94 -9.47
N ASP A 114 -1.00 2.68 -10.78
CA ASP A 114 -0.47 1.43 -11.34
C ASP A 114 1.02 1.25 -10.99
N VAL A 115 1.82 2.34 -10.99
CA VAL A 115 3.23 2.30 -10.53
C VAL A 115 3.32 1.94 -9.06
N VAL A 116 2.48 2.54 -8.19
CA VAL A 116 2.47 2.19 -6.75
C VAL A 116 2.15 0.70 -6.55
N MET A 117 1.20 0.17 -7.31
CA MET A 117 0.84 -1.25 -7.27
C MET A 117 1.98 -2.15 -7.75
N GLN A 118 2.75 -1.75 -8.77
CA GLN A 118 3.95 -2.46 -9.23
C GLN A 118 5.05 -2.48 -8.15
N ILE A 119 5.29 -1.35 -7.46
CA ILE A 119 6.21 -1.32 -6.32
C ILE A 119 5.77 -2.32 -5.24
N GLY A 120 4.47 -2.38 -4.95
CA GLY A 120 3.91 -3.35 -3.99
C GLY A 120 4.09 -4.80 -4.42
N GLN A 121 3.94 -5.12 -5.70
CA GLN A 121 4.20 -6.46 -6.24
C GLN A 121 5.67 -6.86 -6.10
N LYS A 122 6.60 -5.95 -6.42
CA LYS A 122 8.04 -6.18 -6.25
C LYS A 122 8.42 -6.41 -4.78
N ALA A 123 7.89 -5.58 -3.88
CA ALA A 123 8.11 -5.72 -2.45
C ALA A 123 7.59 -7.06 -1.89
N ASN A 124 6.41 -7.48 -2.34
CA ASN A 124 5.83 -8.76 -1.95
C ASN A 124 6.63 -9.95 -2.53
N GLY A 125 7.09 -9.86 -3.77
CA GLY A 125 8.00 -10.82 -4.39
C GLY A 125 9.30 -10.94 -3.59
N TYR A 126 10.01 -9.84 -3.36
CA TYR A 126 11.22 -9.79 -2.54
C TYR A 126 11.05 -10.49 -1.18
N PHE A 127 9.99 -10.13 -0.44
CA PHE A 127 9.69 -10.72 0.86
C PHE A 127 9.40 -12.23 0.78
N SER A 128 8.69 -12.67 -0.26
CA SER A 128 8.32 -14.08 -0.45
C SER A 128 9.50 -14.93 -0.87
N ASP A 129 10.36 -14.42 -1.77
CA ASP A 129 11.53 -15.13 -2.30
C ASP A 129 12.60 -15.32 -1.22
N ARG A 130 12.77 -14.33 -0.33
CA ARG A 130 13.68 -14.41 0.81
C ARG A 130 13.17 -15.30 1.94
N ALA A 131 11.85 -15.58 1.98
CA ALA A 131 11.21 -16.46 2.96
C ALA A 131 11.72 -16.25 4.41
N PRO A 132 11.58 -15.06 5.02
CA PRO A 132 12.21 -14.73 6.30
C PRO A 132 11.78 -15.67 7.45
N TRP A 133 10.63 -16.31 7.36
CA TRP A 133 10.16 -17.34 8.31
C TRP A 133 11.00 -18.64 8.29
N ALA A 134 11.66 -18.94 7.19
CA ALA A 134 12.65 -20.01 7.08
C ALA A 134 14.05 -19.47 7.36
N GLN A 135 14.41 -18.34 6.74
CA GLN A 135 15.73 -17.71 6.83
C GLN A 135 16.16 -17.43 8.29
N ILE A 136 15.26 -17.04 9.18
CA ILE A 136 15.59 -16.72 10.59
C ILE A 136 16.16 -17.89 11.36
N LYS A 137 15.90 -19.12 10.93
CA LYS A 137 16.42 -20.34 11.58
C LYS A 137 17.87 -20.64 11.20
N GLU A 138 18.32 -20.11 10.08
CA GLU A 138 19.64 -20.38 9.48
C GLU A 138 20.56 -19.18 9.62
N ASP A 139 20.04 -17.96 9.37
CA ASP A 139 20.80 -16.72 9.39
C ASP A 139 19.91 -15.54 9.87
N GLU A 140 20.06 -15.20 11.14
CA GLU A 140 19.31 -14.08 11.74
C GLU A 140 19.73 -12.73 11.17
N GLU A 141 21.03 -12.51 10.88
CA GLU A 141 21.54 -11.24 10.35
C GLU A 141 21.02 -10.99 8.93
N ALA A 142 21.04 -11.99 8.06
CA ALA A 142 20.44 -11.89 6.73
C ALA A 142 18.90 -11.69 6.82
N THR A 143 18.25 -12.25 7.84
CA THR A 143 16.82 -12.04 8.06
C THR A 143 16.52 -10.62 8.51
N LYS A 144 17.33 -10.02 9.39
CA LYS A 144 17.22 -8.60 9.78
C LYS A 144 17.32 -7.70 8.55
N GLU A 145 18.27 -7.98 7.64
CA GLU A 145 18.41 -7.25 6.38
C GLU A 145 17.15 -7.37 5.52
N THR A 146 16.65 -8.59 5.32
CA THR A 146 15.42 -8.85 4.55
C THR A 146 14.22 -8.06 5.11
N ILE A 147 14.08 -8.02 6.44
CA ILE A 147 12.99 -7.31 7.11
C ILE A 147 13.18 -5.80 7.08
N ALA A 148 14.41 -5.30 7.24
CA ALA A 148 14.74 -3.89 7.10
C ALA A 148 14.39 -3.36 5.70
N HIS A 149 14.78 -4.09 4.65
CA HIS A 149 14.43 -3.77 3.28
C HIS A 149 12.91 -3.77 3.05
N SER A 150 12.22 -4.78 3.59
CA SER A 150 10.75 -4.86 3.51
C SER A 150 10.07 -3.69 4.23
N ALA A 151 10.62 -3.23 5.35
CA ALA A 151 10.11 -2.08 6.08
C ALA A 151 10.30 -0.77 5.29
N ILE A 152 11.43 -0.61 4.56
CA ILE A 152 11.63 0.53 3.66
C ILE A 152 10.60 0.51 2.52
N TYR A 153 10.35 -0.63 1.88
CA TYR A 153 9.29 -0.75 0.87
C TYR A 153 7.91 -0.38 1.44
N ALA A 154 7.58 -0.86 2.64
CA ALA A 154 6.32 -0.52 3.30
C ALA A 154 6.21 0.98 3.60
N PHE A 155 7.31 1.62 3.99
CA PHE A 155 7.41 3.05 4.22
C PHE A 155 7.12 3.86 2.94
N TYR A 156 7.79 3.53 1.83
CA TYR A 156 7.56 4.16 0.54
C TYR A 156 6.13 3.95 0.04
N LEU A 157 5.60 2.72 0.13
CA LEU A 157 4.21 2.43 -0.24
C LEU A 157 3.23 3.30 0.56
N GLY A 158 3.45 3.44 1.87
CA GLY A 158 2.66 4.33 2.71
C GLY A 158 2.68 5.77 2.22
N ALA A 159 3.85 6.31 1.87
CA ALA A 159 4.02 7.66 1.38
C ALA A 159 3.34 7.87 0.00
N LEU A 160 3.57 6.94 -0.93
CA LEU A 160 3.04 7.03 -2.30
C LEU A 160 1.51 6.82 -2.38
N PHE A 161 0.93 6.09 -1.42
CA PHE A 161 -0.53 5.97 -1.31
C PHE A 161 -1.21 7.22 -0.76
N SER A 162 -0.48 8.19 -0.21
CA SER A 162 -1.09 9.35 0.48
C SER A 162 -2.13 10.11 -0.35
N PRO A 163 -1.95 10.39 -1.66
CA PRO A 163 -2.97 11.10 -2.45
C PRO A 163 -4.18 10.21 -2.81
N TYR A 164 -4.01 8.90 -2.83
CA TYR A 164 -5.06 7.94 -3.21
C TYR A 164 -5.85 7.44 -2.01
N LEU A 165 -5.16 6.97 -0.98
CA LEU A 165 -5.66 6.22 0.16
C LEU A 165 -5.16 6.85 1.48
N PRO A 166 -5.63 8.05 1.85
CA PRO A 166 -5.08 8.82 2.97
C PRO A 166 -5.19 8.10 4.32
N ASN A 167 -6.24 7.30 4.55
CA ASN A 167 -6.38 6.56 5.79
C ASN A 167 -5.39 5.39 5.87
N LEU A 168 -5.17 4.67 4.76
CA LEU A 168 -4.17 3.60 4.67
C LEU A 168 -2.76 4.18 4.88
N SER A 169 -2.43 5.26 4.17
CA SER A 169 -1.18 6.00 4.31
C SER A 169 -0.92 6.41 5.76
N SER A 170 -1.88 7.04 6.43
CA SER A 170 -1.77 7.46 7.82
C SER A 170 -1.57 6.29 8.78
N LYS A 171 -2.23 5.15 8.54
CA LYS A 171 -2.03 3.94 9.36
C LYS A 171 -0.61 3.38 9.20
N ILE A 172 -0.08 3.34 7.97
CA ILE A 172 1.28 2.86 7.70
C ILE A 172 2.30 3.81 8.33
N LYS A 173 2.16 5.13 8.11
CA LYS A 173 2.99 6.16 8.73
C LYS A 173 3.09 5.98 10.25
N ALA A 174 1.96 5.75 10.90
CA ALA A 174 1.91 5.59 12.33
C ALA A 174 2.63 4.34 12.88
N TYR A 175 3.03 3.38 12.05
CA TYR A 175 3.90 2.28 12.49
C TYR A 175 5.34 2.72 12.69
N PHE A 176 5.79 3.77 11.98
CA PHE A 176 7.15 4.30 12.03
C PHE A 176 7.34 5.43 13.05
N GLY A 177 6.25 5.88 13.71
CA GLY A 177 6.30 6.93 14.73
C GLY A 177 6.07 8.35 14.18
N GLU A 178 5.94 9.31 15.10
CA GLU A 178 5.64 10.71 14.73
C GLU A 178 6.85 11.43 14.11
N ASP A 179 8.05 11.02 14.46
CA ASP A 179 9.30 11.58 13.99
C ASP A 179 9.63 11.23 12.52
N CYS A 180 8.83 10.36 11.89
CA CYS A 180 8.98 10.01 10.47
C CYS A 180 8.36 11.01 9.48
N GLU A 181 7.66 12.05 9.94
CA GLU A 181 6.88 12.95 9.07
C GLU A 181 7.70 13.56 7.92
N LYS A 182 8.88 14.09 8.25
CA LYS A 182 9.77 14.68 7.25
C LYS A 182 10.24 13.65 6.22
N ALA A 183 10.64 12.47 6.69
CA ALA A 183 11.10 11.38 5.83
C ALA A 183 9.95 10.78 4.99
N PHE A 184 8.75 10.72 5.53
CA PHE A 184 7.57 10.24 4.81
C PHE A 184 7.19 11.17 3.66
N THR A 185 7.25 12.48 3.87
CA THR A 185 7.09 13.48 2.82
C THR A 185 8.23 13.41 1.80
N ALA A 186 9.45 13.19 2.24
CA ALA A 186 10.62 13.01 1.39
C ALA A 186 10.52 11.78 0.49
N ALA A 187 10.01 10.66 1.01
CA ALA A 187 9.76 9.45 0.22
C ALA A 187 8.76 9.72 -0.93
N TYR A 188 7.69 10.45 -0.66
CA TYR A 188 6.74 10.90 -1.69
C TYR A 188 7.41 11.79 -2.74
N ARG A 189 8.36 12.66 -2.34
CA ARG A 189 9.08 13.59 -3.22
C ARG A 189 10.34 13.01 -3.86
N ASN A 190 10.62 11.74 -3.65
CA ASN A 190 11.85 11.08 -4.10
C ASN A 190 13.16 11.68 -3.54
N GLU A 191 13.08 12.33 -2.38
CA GLU A 191 14.22 12.92 -1.67
C GLU A 191 14.93 11.85 -0.82
N THR A 192 15.63 10.92 -1.48
CA THR A 192 16.19 9.70 -0.88
C THR A 192 17.15 9.97 0.27
N THR A 193 17.92 11.05 0.22
CA THR A 193 18.85 11.44 1.31
C THR A 193 18.12 11.60 2.64
N THR A 194 17.00 12.30 2.66
CA THR A 194 16.20 12.52 3.88
C THR A 194 15.57 11.22 4.39
N VAL A 195 15.16 10.33 3.48
CA VAL A 195 14.67 9.00 3.88
C VAL A 195 15.79 8.16 4.47
N ARG A 196 16.98 8.16 3.84
CA ARG A 196 18.18 7.48 4.34
C ARG A 196 18.57 7.97 5.74
N GLU A 197 18.55 9.30 5.97
CA GLU A 197 18.81 9.88 7.29
C GLU A 197 17.84 9.35 8.36
N PHE A 198 16.57 9.20 8.06
CA PHE A 198 15.59 8.65 8.99
C PHE A 198 15.95 7.22 9.42
N PHE A 199 16.38 6.37 8.47
CA PHE A 199 16.76 4.98 8.72
C PHE A 199 18.21 4.80 9.20
N SER A 200 19.01 5.88 9.30
CA SER A 200 20.40 5.83 9.78
C SER A 200 20.56 5.94 11.29
N LYS A 201 19.46 6.03 12.04
CA LYS A 201 19.46 5.99 13.51
C LYS A 201 20.10 4.69 13.98
N GLU A 202 20.81 4.70 15.12
CA GLU A 202 21.48 3.54 15.66
C GLU A 202 20.59 2.29 15.64
N VAL A 203 19.36 2.44 16.06
CA VAL A 203 18.31 1.41 16.01
C VAL A 203 17.03 2.00 15.45
N VAL A 204 16.39 1.27 14.53
CA VAL A 204 15.08 1.60 13.98
C VAL A 204 14.06 0.61 14.52
N ALA A 205 13.04 1.10 15.20
CA ALA A 205 11.96 0.30 15.79
C ALA A 205 10.59 0.73 15.25
N LEU A 206 9.61 -0.17 15.29
CA LEU A 206 8.23 0.19 14.99
C LEU A 206 7.56 0.76 16.26
N ALA A 207 6.92 1.91 16.10
CA ALA A 207 6.26 2.62 17.21
C ALA A 207 5.06 1.86 17.79
N LYS A 208 4.44 0.97 17.00
CA LYS A 208 3.31 0.16 17.45
C LYS A 208 3.19 -1.15 16.68
N LYS A 209 2.50 -2.13 17.29
CA LYS A 209 2.19 -3.42 16.65
C LYS A 209 1.31 -3.22 15.41
N PRO A 210 1.72 -3.73 14.23
CA PRO A 210 0.91 -3.72 13.02
C PRO A 210 -0.41 -4.47 13.21
N LYS A 211 -1.45 -3.98 12.53
CA LYS A 211 -2.79 -4.60 12.48
C LYS A 211 -3.23 -4.69 11.02
N GLY A 212 -4.27 -5.48 10.74
CA GLY A 212 -4.84 -5.56 9.41
C GLY A 212 -5.18 -4.17 8.86
N LEU A 213 -4.66 -3.84 7.68
CA LEU A 213 -4.75 -2.51 7.07
C LEU A 213 -6.00 -2.34 6.23
N VAL A 214 -6.36 -3.38 5.48
CA VAL A 214 -7.47 -3.39 4.51
C VAL A 214 -8.49 -4.43 4.94
N LYS A 215 -9.75 -3.99 5.08
CA LYS A 215 -10.86 -4.91 5.32
C LYS A 215 -11.34 -5.47 3.98
N LYS A 216 -11.41 -6.79 3.87
CA LYS A 216 -11.98 -7.44 2.69
C LYS A 216 -13.47 -7.16 2.55
N ILE A 217 -13.92 -7.14 1.32
CA ILE A 217 -15.33 -7.04 0.96
C ILE A 217 -15.95 -8.44 1.01
N ASP A 218 -17.09 -8.55 1.62
CA ASP A 218 -17.86 -9.80 1.73
C ASP A 218 -18.58 -10.08 0.41
N SER A 219 -18.38 -11.29 -0.14
CA SER A 219 -18.96 -11.69 -1.41
C SER A 219 -20.50 -11.85 -1.36
N ASP A 220 -21.07 -12.23 -0.21
CA ASP A 220 -22.52 -12.36 -0.10
C ASP A 220 -23.17 -10.98 -0.05
N ARG A 221 -22.51 -10.00 0.62
CA ARG A 221 -22.96 -8.62 0.57
C ARG A 221 -22.94 -8.01 -0.84
N VAL A 222 -21.95 -8.38 -1.64
CA VAL A 222 -21.88 -7.95 -3.05
C VAL A 222 -23.04 -8.49 -3.87
N LYS A 223 -23.44 -9.76 -3.68
CA LYS A 223 -24.62 -10.34 -4.34
C LYS A 223 -25.91 -9.59 -3.97
N GLU A 224 -26.11 -9.30 -2.68
CA GLU A 224 -27.25 -8.52 -2.22
C GLU A 224 -27.34 -7.15 -2.90
N LEU A 225 -26.22 -6.41 -2.96
CA LEU A 225 -26.16 -5.10 -3.60
C LEU A 225 -26.45 -5.15 -5.11
N GLU A 226 -26.08 -6.22 -5.78
CA GLU A 226 -26.41 -6.43 -7.19
C GLU A 226 -27.88 -6.74 -7.39
N GLU A 227 -28.47 -7.54 -6.51
CA GLU A 227 -29.93 -7.82 -6.54
C GLU A 227 -30.72 -6.55 -6.26
N GLU A 228 -30.30 -5.73 -5.28
CA GLU A 228 -30.90 -4.42 -5.02
C GLU A 228 -30.85 -3.49 -6.24
N LEU A 229 -29.74 -3.49 -7.01
CA LEU A 229 -29.63 -2.72 -8.24
C LEU A 229 -30.54 -3.26 -9.35
N LYS A 230 -30.63 -4.59 -9.50
CA LYS A 230 -31.49 -5.21 -10.51
C LYS A 230 -32.98 -4.96 -10.26
N SER A 231 -33.39 -4.96 -9.00
CA SER A 231 -34.79 -4.71 -8.62
C SER A 231 -35.28 -3.28 -8.91
N LYS A 232 -34.34 -2.33 -9.12
CA LYS A 232 -34.61 -0.92 -9.45
C LYS A 232 -34.59 -0.63 -10.96
N LYS A 233 -34.37 -1.62 -11.78
CA LYS A 233 -34.24 -1.49 -13.25
C LYS A 233 -35.59 -1.73 -13.93
#